data_dc18886041d7dad393ee9533f61eaf94
#
_entry.id   dc18886041d7dad393ee9533f61eaf94
#
_cell.length_a   1.000
_cell.length_b   1.000
_cell.length_c   1.000
_cell.angle_alpha   90.00
_cell.angle_beta   90.00
_cell.angle_gamma   90.00
#
_symmetry.space_group_name_H-M   'P 1'
#
loop_
_entity.id
_entity.type
_entity.pdbx_description
1 polymer ?
#
loop_
_entity_poly.entity_id
_entity_poly.type
_entity_poly.pdbx_seq_one_letter_code
_entity_poly.pdbx_strand_id
1 'polypeptide(L)' 'MEMSEVKKEIKDYVRDHYKYYGWYPYDVEVGDVVYSQQEYLNILAMTV' A
#
# COMPACT_ATOMS: atom_id res chain seq x y z
N MET A 1 2.26 12.81 7.18
CA MET A 1 1.61 12.52 5.90
C MET A 1 0.17 12.13 6.15
N GLU A 2 -0.75 12.67 5.40
CA GLU A 2 -2.16 12.35 5.58
C GLU A 2 -2.44 10.92 5.14
N MET A 3 -3.43 10.29 5.77
CA MET A 3 -3.78 8.91 5.46
C MET A 3 -4.26 8.75 4.01
N SER A 4 -4.92 9.76 3.45
CA SER A 4 -5.35 9.72 2.06
C SER A 4 -4.16 9.63 1.10
N GLU A 5 -3.08 10.33 1.41
CA GLU A 5 -1.86 10.24 0.61
C GLU A 5 -1.17 8.92 0.79
N VAL A 6 -1.13 8.42 2.02
CA VAL A 6 -0.56 7.10 2.30
C VAL A 6 -1.31 6.02 1.53
N LYS A 7 -2.64 6.09 1.56
CA LYS A 7 -3.47 5.14 0.82
C LYS A 7 -3.19 5.20 -0.67
N LYS A 8 -3.06 6.39 -1.22
CA LYS A 8 -2.80 6.56 -2.64
C LYS A 8 -1.45 5.95 -3.03
N GLU A 9 -0.41 6.22 -2.24
CA GLU A 9 0.90 5.69 -2.51
C GLU A 9 0.95 4.17 -2.41
N ILE A 10 0.28 3.62 -1.40
CA ILE A 10 0.17 2.17 -1.25
C ILE A 10 -0.56 1.58 -2.45
N LYS A 11 -1.68 2.17 -2.82
CA LYS A 11 -2.47 1.70 -3.95
C LYS A 11 -1.67 1.66 -5.24
N ASP A 12 -0.95 2.75 -5.52
CA ASP A 12 -0.16 2.83 -6.73
C ASP A 12 0.96 1.79 -6.74
N TYR A 13 1.67 1.65 -5.63
CA TYR A 13 2.75 0.68 -5.52
C TYR A 13 2.22 -0.76 -5.65
N VAL A 14 1.16 -1.09 -4.94
CA VAL A 14 0.60 -2.44 -4.95
C VAL A 14 0.10 -2.80 -6.35
N ARG A 15 -0.58 -1.86 -7.00
CA ARG A 15 -1.07 -2.08 -8.36
C ARG A 15 0.07 -2.37 -9.32
N ASP A 16 1.14 -1.56 -9.28
CA ASP A 16 2.27 -1.74 -10.17
C ASP A 16 3.01 -3.03 -9.87
N HIS A 17 3.17 -3.35 -8.59
CA HIS A 17 3.81 -4.59 -8.17
C HIS A 17 3.02 -5.81 -8.66
N TYR A 18 1.72 -5.78 -8.50
CA TYR A 18 0.87 -6.88 -8.95
C TYR A 18 0.92 -7.02 -10.46
N LYS A 19 0.90 -5.91 -11.17
CA LYS A 19 0.96 -5.92 -12.62
C LYS A 19 2.26 -6.52 -13.13
N TYR A 20 3.35 -6.27 -12.42
CA TYR A 20 4.68 -6.73 -12.85
C TYR A 20 4.95 -8.17 -12.41
N TYR A 21 4.62 -8.52 -11.17
CA TYR A 21 4.98 -9.81 -10.60
C TYR A 21 3.83 -10.81 -10.56
N GLY A 22 2.59 -10.36 -10.55
CA GLY A 22 1.43 -11.24 -10.47
C GLY A 22 1.00 -11.59 -9.05
N TRP A 23 1.61 -10.99 -8.04
CA TRP A 23 1.19 -11.17 -6.64
C TRP A 23 1.36 -9.87 -5.88
N TYR A 24 0.70 -9.79 -4.71
CA TYR A 24 0.79 -8.63 -3.85
C TYR A 24 2.08 -8.63 -3.05
N PRO A 25 2.68 -7.46 -2.80
CA PRO A 25 3.89 -7.38 -2.00
C PRO A 25 3.64 -7.78 -0.54
N TYR A 26 4.68 -8.30 0.12
CA TYR A 26 4.58 -8.65 1.53
C TYR A 26 4.53 -7.42 2.42
N ASP A 27 5.13 -6.33 1.99
CA ASP A 27 5.11 -5.07 2.72
C ASP A 27 5.26 -3.91 1.75
N VAL A 28 4.93 -2.71 2.23
CA VAL A 28 5.06 -1.49 1.45
C VAL A 28 5.63 -0.42 2.37
N GLU A 29 6.65 0.28 1.92
CA GLU A 29 7.22 1.39 2.66
C GLU A 29 6.71 2.70 2.11
N VAL A 30 6.16 3.54 3.00
CA VAL A 30 5.72 4.90 2.67
C VAL A 30 6.38 5.84 3.65
N GLY A 31 7.22 6.73 3.16
CA GLY A 31 8.01 7.57 4.02
C GLY A 31 8.95 6.70 4.83
N ASP A 32 8.92 6.86 6.16
CA ASP A 32 9.76 6.09 7.05
C ASP A 32 9.02 4.92 7.71
N VAL A 33 7.81 4.62 7.25
CA VAL A 33 6.95 3.61 7.86
C VAL A 33 6.78 2.43 6.91
N VAL A 34 7.00 1.23 7.44
CA VAL A 34 6.81 -0.01 6.69
C VAL A 34 5.47 -0.62 7.11
N TYR A 35 4.61 -0.86 6.14
CA TYR A 35 3.29 -1.46 6.36
C TYR A 35 3.32 -2.90 5.89
N SER A 36 2.94 -3.83 6.77
CA SER A 36 2.82 -5.23 6.39
C SER A 36 1.63 -5.40 5.44
N GLN A 37 1.54 -6.57 4.81
CA GLN A 37 0.45 -6.83 3.88
C GLN A 37 -0.91 -6.64 4.53
N GLN A 38 -1.09 -7.14 5.75
CA GLN A 38 -2.35 -6.98 6.45
C GLN A 38 -2.63 -5.50 6.75
N GLU A 39 -1.59 -4.77 7.15
CA GLU A 39 -1.74 -3.36 7.46
C GLU A 39 -2.10 -2.53 6.22
N TYR A 40 -1.40 -2.73 5.12
CA TYR A 40 -1.71 -1.92 3.94
C TYR A 40 -3.04 -2.31 3.31
N LEU A 41 -3.44 -3.57 3.40
CA LEU A 41 -4.76 -3.97 2.92
C LEU A 41 -5.86 -3.32 3.74
N ASN A 42 -5.67 -3.19 5.06
CA ASN A 42 -6.61 -2.46 5.91
C ASN A 42 -6.70 -0.99 5.51
N ILE A 43 -5.56 -0.38 5.20
CA ILE A 43 -5.53 1.01 4.77
C ILE A 43 -6.25 1.17 3.43
N LEU A 44 -6.05 0.25 2.50
CA LEU A 44 -6.73 0.29 1.21
C LEU A 44 -8.24 0.15 1.35
N ALA A 45 -8.70 -0.51 2.41
CA ALA A 45 -10.13 -0.68 2.67
C ALA A 45 -10.75 0.54 3.37
N MET A 46 -9.94 1.48 3.84
CA MET A 46 -10.44 2.68 4.51
C MET A 46 -11.10 3.62 3.53
N THR A 47 -12.10 4.35 4.03
CA THR A 47 -12.78 5.38 3.27
C THR A 47 -12.10 6.74 3.51
N VAL A 48 -10.95 6.92 2.96
CA VAL A 48 -10.20 8.17 3.11
C VAL A 48 -9.75 8.71 1.77
#